data_540ca9a07e48311f874ef2ef271b0695
#
_entry.id   540ca9a07e48311f874ef2ef271b0695
#
_cell.length_a   1.000
_cell.length_b   1.000
_cell.length_c   1.000
_cell.angle_alpha   90.00
_cell.angle_beta   90.00
_cell.angle_gamma   90.00
#
_symmetry.space_group_name_H-M   'P 1'
#
loop_
_entity.id
_entity.type
_entity.pdbx_description
1 polymer ?
#
loop_
_entity_poly.entity_id
_entity_poly.type
_entity_poly.pdbx_seq_one_letter_code
_entity_poly.pdbx_strand_id
1 'polypeptide(L)'
;AHICRLVLMKLIPGVKEADLAAFGSAISEIQEIVGGHFANEQGGSPWSSSAVGRLANRMRDMGATGIGQSSWGPTGFAFAANQQAAERLYHSLVEEAKADGLEIIIAQGRNAGARIGPA
;
A
#
# COMPACT_ATOMS: atom_id res chain seq x y z
N ALA A 1 8.56 6.37 18.74
CA ALA A 1 8.61 7.85 18.67
C ALA A 1 8.59 8.37 17.24
N HIS A 2 9.39 7.76 16.35
CA HIS A 2 9.44 8.22 14.95
C HIS A 2 8.12 7.97 14.20
N ILE A 3 7.49 6.81 14.40
CA ILE A 3 6.18 6.50 13.81
C ILE A 3 5.13 7.48 14.31
N CYS A 4 5.09 7.78 15.60
CA CYS A 4 4.14 8.76 16.16
C CYS A 4 4.34 10.14 15.53
N ARG A 5 5.57 10.55 15.31
CA ARG A 5 5.87 11.83 14.65
C ARG A 5 5.36 11.83 13.22
N LEU A 6 5.56 10.76 12.45
CA LEU A 6 5.05 10.64 11.10
C LEU A 6 3.53 10.73 11.06
N VAL A 7 2.84 10.08 11.99
CA VAL A 7 1.37 10.14 12.08
C VAL A 7 0.90 11.57 12.37
N LEU A 8 1.46 12.21 13.39
CA LEU A 8 1.00 13.53 13.85
C LEU A 8 1.39 14.67 12.91
N MET A 9 2.60 14.61 12.34
CA MET A 9 3.15 15.74 11.58
C MET A 9 2.98 15.61 10.07
N LYS A 10 2.66 14.43 9.57
CA LYS A 10 2.60 14.19 8.12
C LYS A 10 1.35 13.46 7.67
N LEU A 11 1.03 12.32 8.28
CA LEU A 11 -0.11 11.50 7.85
C LEU A 11 -1.43 12.22 8.10
N ILE A 12 -1.70 12.64 9.33
CA ILE A 12 -2.94 13.33 9.69
C ILE A 12 -3.09 14.66 8.95
N PRO A 13 -2.08 15.53 8.93
CA PRO A 13 -2.16 16.74 8.10
C PRO A 13 -2.40 16.45 6.62
N GLY A 14 -1.76 15.43 6.07
CA GLY A 14 -1.96 15.03 4.68
C GLY A 14 -3.40 14.65 4.38
N VAL A 15 -4.05 13.90 5.28
CA VAL A 15 -5.48 13.57 5.15
C VAL A 15 -6.34 14.83 5.22
N LYS A 16 -6.10 15.69 6.20
CA LYS A 16 -6.89 16.90 6.41
C LYS A 16 -6.80 17.89 5.25
N GLU A 17 -5.63 17.97 4.64
CA GLU A 17 -5.37 18.88 3.52
C GLU A 17 -5.61 18.23 2.16
N ALA A 18 -6.07 16.98 2.13
CA ALA A 18 -6.24 16.19 0.91
C ALA A 18 -4.94 16.12 0.10
N ASP A 19 -3.79 16.05 0.77
CA ASP A 19 -2.47 15.95 0.16
C ASP A 19 -2.06 14.48 0.07
N LEU A 20 -2.35 13.85 -1.07
CA LEU A 20 -2.03 12.43 -1.29
C LEU A 20 -0.52 12.18 -1.20
N ALA A 21 0.31 13.09 -1.68
CA ALA A 21 1.75 12.91 -1.65
C ALA A 21 2.26 12.84 -0.20
N ALA A 22 1.82 13.74 0.67
CA ALA A 22 2.20 13.73 2.08
C ALA A 22 1.65 12.49 2.80
N PHE A 23 0.37 12.18 2.61
CA PHE A 23 -0.27 10.98 3.17
C PHE A 23 0.45 9.71 2.72
N GLY A 24 0.62 9.53 1.41
CA GLY A 24 1.23 8.32 0.84
C GLY A 24 2.68 8.16 1.24
N SER A 25 3.45 9.24 1.26
CA SER A 25 4.82 9.22 1.72
C SER A 25 4.94 8.80 3.19
N ALA A 26 4.03 9.27 4.05
CA ALA A 26 3.98 8.87 5.46
C ALA A 26 3.67 7.37 5.59
N ILE A 27 2.68 6.87 4.85
CA ILE A 27 2.33 5.44 4.84
C ILE A 27 3.53 4.60 4.40
N SER A 28 4.18 4.95 3.30
CA SER A 28 5.34 4.22 2.79
C SER A 28 6.46 4.17 3.84
N GLU A 29 6.76 5.29 4.47
CA GLU A 29 7.82 5.38 5.48
C GLU A 29 7.49 4.55 6.72
N ILE A 30 6.23 4.58 7.20
CA ILE A 30 5.78 3.74 8.30
C ILE A 30 5.93 2.25 7.93
N GLN A 31 5.53 1.88 6.72
CA GLN A 31 5.65 0.50 6.23
C GLN A 31 7.10 0.04 6.16
N GLU A 32 8.01 0.89 5.76
CA GLU A 32 9.44 0.58 5.73
C GLU A 32 10.00 0.36 7.13
N ILE A 33 9.61 1.19 8.09
CA ILE A 33 10.04 1.06 9.48
C ILE A 33 9.52 -0.25 10.09
N VAL A 34 8.24 -0.51 9.97
CA VAL A 34 7.60 -1.73 10.50
C VAL A 34 8.13 -2.97 9.78
N GLY A 35 8.21 -2.93 8.46
CA GLY A 35 8.71 -4.04 7.65
C GLY A 35 10.16 -4.37 7.96
N GLY A 36 11.00 -3.35 8.17
CA GLY A 36 12.38 -3.52 8.56
C GLY A 36 12.53 -4.17 9.92
N HIS A 37 11.66 -3.81 10.86
CA HIS A 37 11.66 -4.40 12.21
C HIS A 37 11.35 -5.90 12.19
N PHE A 38 10.43 -6.34 11.34
CA PHE A 38 10.02 -7.74 11.23
C PHE A 38 10.69 -8.51 10.08
N ALA A 39 11.65 -7.91 9.39
CA ALA A 39 12.28 -8.52 8.22
C ALA A 39 12.91 -9.88 8.51
N ASN A 40 13.55 -10.04 9.67
CA ASN A 40 14.21 -11.29 10.05
C ASN A 40 13.22 -12.46 10.16
N GLU A 41 12.01 -12.21 10.64
CA GLU A 41 10.95 -13.21 10.74
C GLU A 41 10.31 -13.51 9.38
N GLN A 42 10.56 -12.67 8.39
CA GLN A 42 10.00 -12.79 7.04
C GLN A 42 11.06 -13.17 5.99
N GLY A 43 12.12 -13.86 6.41
CA GLY A 43 13.17 -14.31 5.49
C GLY A 43 14.13 -13.22 5.05
N GLY A 44 14.29 -12.16 5.85
CA GLY A 44 15.21 -11.06 5.57
C GLY A 44 14.64 -9.95 4.69
N SER A 45 13.34 -9.98 4.39
CA SER A 45 12.66 -8.98 3.57
C SER A 45 11.53 -8.32 4.36
N PRO A 46 11.26 -7.02 4.14
CA PRO A 46 10.05 -6.39 4.68
C PRO A 46 8.75 -6.92 4.07
N TRP A 47 8.85 -7.68 2.98
CA TRP A 47 7.70 -8.29 2.29
C TRP A 47 7.63 -9.78 2.60
N SER A 48 6.43 -10.26 3.00
CA SER A 48 6.20 -11.69 3.19
C SER A 48 6.11 -12.45 1.87
N SER A 49 5.77 -11.77 0.78
CA SER A 49 5.80 -12.30 -0.58
C SER A 49 6.71 -11.45 -1.45
N SER A 50 7.73 -12.06 -2.02
CA SER A 50 8.66 -11.36 -2.93
C SER A 50 7.96 -10.89 -4.21
N ALA A 51 6.99 -11.66 -4.72
CA ALA A 51 6.20 -11.30 -5.89
C ALA A 51 5.37 -10.04 -5.63
N VAL A 52 4.70 -9.96 -4.48
CA VAL A 52 3.93 -8.78 -4.08
C VAL A 52 4.87 -7.57 -3.91
N GLY A 53 6.03 -7.75 -3.30
CA GLY A 53 7.02 -6.68 -3.15
C GLY A 53 7.50 -6.13 -4.48
N ARG A 54 7.78 -7.00 -5.45
CA ARG A 54 8.20 -6.58 -6.80
C ARG A 54 7.09 -5.78 -7.49
N LEU A 55 5.86 -6.26 -7.42
CA LEU A 55 4.72 -5.57 -8.04
C LEU A 55 4.46 -4.21 -7.40
N ALA A 56 4.53 -4.14 -6.08
CA ALA A 56 4.37 -2.88 -5.34
C ALA A 56 5.45 -1.87 -5.73
N ASN A 57 6.70 -2.31 -5.88
CA ASN A 57 7.78 -1.43 -6.34
C ASN A 57 7.55 -0.93 -7.77
N ARG A 58 7.02 -1.79 -8.65
CA ARG A 58 6.62 -1.38 -9.99
C ARG A 58 5.54 -0.30 -9.97
N MET A 59 4.55 -0.44 -9.08
CA MET A 59 3.51 0.57 -8.90
C MET A 59 4.10 1.90 -8.41
N ARG A 60 5.07 1.85 -7.49
CA ARG A 60 5.80 3.05 -7.03
C ARG A 60 6.49 3.75 -8.20
N ASP A 61 7.20 3.00 -9.03
CA ASP A 61 7.90 3.55 -10.19
C ASP A 61 6.95 4.21 -11.19
N MET A 62 5.69 3.78 -11.20
CA MET A 62 4.63 4.33 -12.06
C MET A 62 3.83 5.45 -11.40
N GLY A 63 4.25 5.92 -10.23
CA GLY A 63 3.66 7.07 -9.56
C GLY A 63 2.68 6.77 -8.44
N ALA A 64 2.45 5.51 -8.09
CA ALA A 64 1.66 5.15 -6.91
C ALA A 64 2.40 5.53 -5.63
N THR A 65 1.66 5.79 -4.57
CA THR A 65 2.22 6.18 -3.28
C THR A 65 1.58 5.35 -2.17
N GLY A 66 2.10 5.46 -0.94
CA GLY A 66 1.56 4.72 0.20
C GLY A 66 1.69 3.22 0.04
N ILE A 67 2.84 2.76 -0.44
CA ILE A 67 3.11 1.35 -0.71
C ILE A 67 3.31 0.59 0.60
N GLY A 68 2.67 -0.56 0.71
CA GLY A 68 2.85 -1.41 1.88
C GLY A 68 2.17 -2.76 1.77
N GLN A 69 2.27 -3.54 2.83
CA GLN A 69 1.52 -4.80 2.95
C GLN A 69 0.58 -4.74 4.15
N SER A 70 -0.55 -5.43 4.03
CA SER A 70 -1.54 -5.50 5.10
C SER A 70 -1.09 -6.50 6.16
N SER A 71 -0.76 -6.00 7.36
CA SER A 71 -0.32 -6.81 8.50
C SER A 71 0.88 -7.71 8.12
N TRP A 72 0.77 -9.02 8.29
CA TRP A 72 1.82 -9.97 7.92
C TRP A 72 1.84 -10.33 6.43
N GLY A 73 0.95 -9.70 5.64
CA GLY A 73 0.85 -10.01 4.22
C GLY A 73 0.09 -11.31 3.96
N PRO A 74 0.15 -11.88 2.76
CA PRO A 74 0.93 -11.38 1.62
C PRO A 74 0.28 -10.23 0.85
N THR A 75 -0.94 -9.79 1.22
CA THR A 75 -1.66 -8.74 0.52
C THR A 75 -0.91 -7.43 0.59
N GLY A 76 -0.54 -6.90 -0.58
CA GLY A 76 0.05 -5.58 -0.71
C GLY A 76 -0.98 -4.54 -1.11
N PHE A 77 -0.66 -3.28 -0.92
CA PHE A 77 -1.51 -2.16 -1.35
C PHE A 77 -0.67 -0.99 -1.84
N ALA A 78 -1.30 -0.14 -2.63
CA ALA A 78 -0.75 1.12 -3.08
C ALA A 78 -1.91 2.09 -3.31
N PHE A 79 -1.66 3.38 -3.13
CA PHE A 79 -2.67 4.42 -3.34
C PHE A 79 -2.45 5.13 -4.67
N ALA A 80 -3.55 5.38 -5.37
CA ALA A 80 -3.58 6.21 -6.57
C ALA A 80 -4.47 7.43 -6.32
N ALA A 81 -4.21 8.51 -7.06
CA ALA A 81 -4.87 9.79 -6.83
C ALA A 81 -6.38 9.75 -7.14
N ASN A 82 -6.78 8.93 -8.09
CA ASN A 82 -8.16 8.83 -8.55
C ASN A 82 -8.38 7.50 -9.28
N GLN A 83 -9.64 7.25 -9.68
CA GLN A 83 -10.02 6.03 -10.39
C GLN A 83 -9.23 5.84 -11.68
N GLN A 84 -9.04 6.91 -12.45
CA GLN A 84 -8.34 6.87 -13.71
C GLN A 84 -6.87 6.46 -13.53
N ALA A 85 -6.20 7.00 -12.52
CA ALA A 85 -4.82 6.63 -12.20
C ALA A 85 -4.72 5.16 -11.74
N ALA A 86 -5.67 4.70 -10.94
CA ALA A 86 -5.75 3.31 -10.51
C ALA A 86 -5.94 2.35 -11.69
N GLU A 87 -6.82 2.71 -12.63
CA GLU A 87 -7.05 1.91 -13.83
C GLU A 87 -5.80 1.84 -14.72
N ARG A 88 -5.04 2.92 -14.85
CA ARG A 88 -3.77 2.89 -15.59
C ARG A 88 -2.77 1.93 -14.99
N LEU A 89 -2.63 1.93 -13.66
CA LEU A 89 -1.78 0.97 -12.97
C LEU A 89 -2.24 -0.46 -13.20
N TYR A 90 -3.54 -0.69 -13.07
CA TYR A 90 -4.13 -2.01 -13.29
C TYR A 90 -3.84 -2.53 -14.69
N HIS A 91 -4.19 -1.77 -15.73
CA HIS A 91 -3.99 -2.19 -17.12
C HIS A 91 -2.52 -2.39 -17.49
N SER A 92 -1.63 -1.62 -16.90
CA SER A 92 -0.19 -1.73 -17.16
C SER A 92 0.44 -2.96 -16.50
N LEU A 93 -0.12 -3.44 -15.38
CA LEU A 93 0.53 -4.45 -14.54
C LEU A 93 -0.24 -5.75 -14.40
N VAL A 94 -1.48 -5.84 -14.92
CA VAL A 94 -2.33 -7.01 -14.73
C VAL A 94 -1.71 -8.30 -15.31
N GLU A 95 -1.07 -8.22 -16.48
CA GLU A 95 -0.45 -9.39 -17.09
C GLU A 95 0.79 -9.84 -16.31
N GLU A 96 1.61 -8.90 -15.85
CA GLU A 96 2.76 -9.18 -15.00
C GLU A 96 2.32 -9.83 -13.67
N ALA A 97 1.23 -9.31 -13.08
CA ALA A 97 0.66 -9.88 -11.87
C ALA A 97 0.19 -11.32 -12.08
N LYS A 98 -0.53 -11.58 -13.16
CA LYS A 98 -0.99 -12.94 -13.50
C LYS A 98 0.17 -13.91 -13.68
N ALA A 99 1.24 -13.47 -14.33
CA ALA A 99 2.43 -14.30 -14.52
C ALA A 99 3.06 -14.71 -13.19
N ASP A 100 2.96 -13.86 -12.17
CA ASP A 100 3.46 -14.13 -10.82
C ASP A 100 2.40 -14.78 -9.90
N GLY A 101 1.23 -15.15 -10.42
CA GLY A 101 0.15 -15.74 -9.65
C GLY A 101 -0.58 -14.75 -8.76
N LEU A 102 -0.54 -13.47 -9.07
CA LEU A 102 -1.15 -12.40 -8.28
C LEU A 102 -2.41 -11.87 -8.93
N GLU A 103 -3.32 -11.35 -8.10
CA GLU A 103 -4.53 -10.64 -8.52
C GLU A 103 -4.43 -9.18 -8.09
N ILE A 104 -4.81 -8.27 -8.98
CA ILE A 104 -4.89 -6.84 -8.67
C ILE A 104 -6.36 -6.46 -8.55
N ILE A 105 -6.71 -5.80 -7.46
CA ILE A 105 -8.06 -5.31 -7.20
C ILE A 105 -8.01 -3.80 -7.01
N ILE A 106 -8.88 -3.07 -7.72
CA ILE A 106 -9.08 -1.64 -7.49
C ILE A 106 -10.19 -1.49 -6.46
N ALA A 107 -9.91 -0.75 -5.40
CA ALA A 107 -10.87 -0.53 -4.32
C ALA A 107 -10.88 0.93 -3.90
N GLN A 108 -11.97 1.34 -3.28
CA GLN A 108 -12.12 2.68 -2.69
C GLN A 108 -12.35 2.55 -1.20
N GLY A 109 -11.94 3.59 -0.46
CA GLY A 109 -12.26 3.72 0.94
C GLY A 109 -13.78 3.82 1.14
N ARG A 110 -14.26 3.27 2.24
CA ARG A 110 -15.67 3.27 2.57
C ARG A 110 -15.92 4.14 3.81
N ASN A 111 -16.80 5.13 3.69
CA ASN A 111 -17.17 6.00 4.81
C ASN A 111 -18.33 5.42 5.63
N ALA A 112 -18.23 4.15 5.97
CA ALA A 112 -19.21 3.44 6.79
C ALA A 112 -18.52 2.30 7.53
N GLY A 113 -19.09 1.91 8.65
CA GLY A 113 -18.57 0.78 9.42
C GLY A 113 -18.81 -0.55 8.72
N ALA A 114 -18.35 -1.62 9.33
CA ALA A 114 -18.53 -2.97 8.83
C ALA A 114 -20.03 -3.31 8.76
N ARG A 115 -20.39 -4.08 7.76
CA ARG A 115 -21.75 -4.63 7.61
C ARG A 115 -21.68 -6.10 7.99
N ILE A 116 -22.53 -6.51 8.93
CA ILE A 116 -22.69 -7.91 9.35
C ILE A 116 -24.06 -8.39 8.89
N GLY A 117 -24.09 -9.51 8.19
CA GLY A 117 -25.31 -10.08 7.66
C GLY A 117 -25.17 -11.57 7.44
N PRO A 118 -26.25 -12.23 6.90
CA PRO A 118 -26.17 -13.65 6.57
C PRO A 118 -25.05 -13.91 5.55
N ALA A 119 -24.45 -15.09 5.67
CA ALA A 119 -23.37 -15.53 4.79
C ALA A 119 -23.86 -15.70 3.33
#